data_e66a6edc1fd0f63849b307da36fc9f01
#
_entry.id   e66a6edc1fd0f63849b307da36fc9f01
#
_cell.length_a   1.000
_cell.length_b   1.000
_cell.length_c   1.000
_cell.angle_alpha   90.00
_cell.angle_beta   90.00
_cell.angle_gamma   90.00
#
_symmetry.space_group_name_H-M   'P 1'
#
loop_
_entity.id
_entity.type
_entity.pdbx_description
1 polymer ?
#
loop_
_entity_poly.entity_id
_entity_poly.type
_entity_poly.pdbx_seq_one_letter_code
_entity_poly.pdbx_strand_id
1 'polypeptide(L)'
;MFFKYKFVIYSNLAVIFIANLLWSNSVQMITTHNKSNGILLRLVTENKIKNLDDIAGWIGNENWFYVTLNDMKLSDKLPDYTEYGNPVENLEVSENGESVQLGFLFKKPMEDFEIFHSAASRVILVQVWESIDDTIRTKLKNSEIQNNNRVF
;
A
#
# COMPACT_ATOMS: atom_id res chain seq x y z
N MET A 1 6.33 -55.12 -11.45
CA MET A 1 6.69 -53.93 -12.27
C MET A 1 5.79 -52.72 -12.01
N PHE A 2 4.60 -52.87 -11.49
CA PHE A 2 3.61 -51.78 -11.23
C PHE A 2 3.92 -50.88 -10.02
N PHE A 3 4.72 -51.32 -9.06
CA PHE A 3 4.98 -50.51 -7.82
C PHE A 3 5.96 -49.34 -8.02
N LYS A 4 6.88 -49.42 -8.96
CA LYS A 4 7.86 -48.36 -9.24
C LYS A 4 7.22 -47.10 -9.86
N TYR A 5 6.20 -47.27 -10.69
CA TYR A 5 5.57 -46.14 -11.37
C TYR A 5 4.69 -45.32 -10.43
N LYS A 6 4.02 -45.96 -9.45
CA LYS A 6 3.22 -45.22 -8.46
C LYS A 6 4.07 -44.29 -7.59
N PHE A 7 5.26 -44.72 -7.18
CA PHE A 7 6.16 -43.90 -6.35
C PHE A 7 6.68 -42.69 -7.13
N VAL A 8 6.99 -42.81 -8.41
CA VAL A 8 7.45 -41.69 -9.25
C VAL A 8 6.34 -40.66 -9.47
N ILE A 9 5.07 -41.08 -9.62
CA ILE A 9 3.95 -40.21 -9.83
C ILE A 9 3.68 -39.39 -8.54
N TYR A 10 3.69 -40.00 -7.36
CA TYR A 10 3.50 -39.33 -6.08
C TYR A 10 4.65 -38.36 -5.75
N SER A 11 5.89 -38.73 -6.11
CA SER A 11 7.05 -37.85 -5.92
C SER A 11 6.96 -36.62 -6.81
N ASN A 12 6.56 -36.74 -8.08
CA ASN A 12 6.38 -35.58 -8.96
C ASN A 12 5.19 -34.70 -8.54
N LEU A 13 4.09 -35.30 -8.04
CA LEU A 13 2.95 -34.54 -7.54
C LEU A 13 3.31 -33.73 -6.29
N ALA A 14 4.10 -34.30 -5.37
CA ALA A 14 4.58 -33.60 -4.18
C ALA A 14 5.52 -32.44 -4.52
N VAL A 15 6.40 -32.60 -5.50
CA VAL A 15 7.30 -31.52 -5.97
C VAL A 15 6.51 -30.36 -6.59
N ILE A 16 5.46 -30.63 -7.36
CA ILE A 16 4.60 -29.60 -7.94
C ILE A 16 3.81 -28.84 -6.85
N PHE A 17 3.38 -29.55 -5.81
CA PHE A 17 2.66 -28.90 -4.68
C PHE A 17 3.59 -28.00 -3.84
N ILE A 18 4.84 -28.37 -3.63
CA ILE A 18 5.83 -27.57 -2.90
C ILE A 18 6.24 -26.34 -3.72
N ALA A 19 6.32 -26.43 -5.03
CA ALA A 19 6.68 -25.31 -5.90
C ALA A 19 5.64 -24.16 -5.86
N ASN A 20 4.37 -24.46 -5.64
CA ASN A 20 3.32 -23.42 -5.51
C ASN A 20 3.35 -22.69 -4.16
N LEU A 21 3.98 -23.23 -3.13
CA LEU A 21 4.11 -22.61 -1.81
C LEU A 21 5.22 -21.54 -1.74
N LEU A 22 6.06 -21.43 -2.78
CA LEU A 22 7.25 -20.58 -2.77
C LEU A 22 7.08 -19.22 -3.49
N TRP A 23 5.89 -18.89 -4.00
CA TRP A 23 5.68 -17.70 -4.83
C TRP A 23 4.78 -16.63 -4.20
N SER A 24 4.83 -16.50 -2.89
CA SER A 24 4.23 -15.34 -2.25
C SER A 24 5.13 -14.12 -2.51
N ASN A 25 4.55 -13.05 -3.04
CA ASN A 25 5.22 -11.76 -3.17
C ASN A 25 5.49 -11.18 -1.77
N SER A 26 6.47 -10.32 -1.61
CA SER A 26 6.77 -9.73 -0.31
C SER A 26 7.02 -8.23 -0.38
N VAL A 27 6.64 -7.52 0.69
CA VAL A 27 6.93 -6.11 0.87
C VAL A 27 8.38 -5.98 1.32
N GLN A 28 9.19 -5.27 0.52
CA GLN A 28 10.63 -5.14 0.72
C GLN A 28 11.03 -3.81 1.36
N MET A 29 10.28 -2.74 1.07
CA MET A 29 10.61 -1.39 1.50
C MET A 29 9.37 -0.54 1.64
N ILE A 30 9.36 0.32 2.65
CA ILE A 30 8.35 1.35 2.89
C ILE A 30 9.09 2.67 3.10
N THR A 31 8.78 3.67 2.30
CA THR A 31 9.31 5.03 2.49
C THR A 31 8.22 6.07 2.36
N THR A 32 8.38 7.19 3.04
CA THR A 32 7.44 8.29 3.04
C THR A 32 8.10 9.58 2.54
N HIS A 33 7.41 10.34 1.71
CA HIS A 33 7.88 11.60 1.17
C HIS A 33 6.85 12.70 1.39
N ASN A 34 7.22 13.74 2.11
CA ASN A 34 6.35 14.88 2.38
C ASN A 34 6.05 15.66 1.10
N LYS A 35 4.81 16.08 0.98
CA LYS A 35 4.29 16.98 -0.06
C LYS A 35 3.67 18.21 0.61
N SER A 36 3.46 19.27 -0.15
CA SER A 36 2.88 20.51 0.37
C SER A 36 1.46 20.36 0.91
N ASN A 37 0.72 19.35 0.45
CA ASN A 37 -0.69 19.10 0.76
C ASN A 37 -0.96 17.67 1.27
N GLY A 38 0.06 16.98 1.75
CA GLY A 38 -0.08 15.60 2.21
C GLY A 38 1.22 14.81 2.16
N ILE A 39 1.14 13.54 1.87
CA ILE A 39 2.28 12.64 1.85
C ILE A 39 2.20 11.64 0.70
N LEU A 40 3.33 11.27 0.14
CA LEU A 40 3.47 10.18 -0.79
C LEU A 40 4.11 8.98 -0.07
N LEU A 41 3.36 7.90 0.06
CA LEU A 41 3.86 6.61 0.52
C LEU A 41 4.39 5.84 -0.70
N ARG A 42 5.56 5.26 -0.55
CA ARG A 42 6.18 4.41 -1.56
C ARG A 42 6.42 3.03 -0.97
N LEU A 43 5.75 2.04 -1.52
CA LEU A 43 5.88 0.64 -1.15
C LEU A 43 6.60 -0.09 -2.30
N VAL A 44 7.61 -0.88 -1.97
CA VAL A 44 8.35 -1.68 -2.94
C VAL A 44 8.17 -3.15 -2.62
N THR A 45 7.77 -3.93 -3.61
CA THR A 45 7.59 -5.37 -3.49
C THR A 45 8.73 -6.13 -4.16
N GLU A 46 8.89 -7.39 -3.81
CA GLU A 46 9.91 -8.27 -4.41
C GLU A 46 9.64 -8.51 -5.89
N ASN A 47 8.40 -8.81 -6.22
CA ASN A 47 7.94 -9.04 -7.57
C ASN A 47 6.93 -8.01 -8.00
N LYS A 48 6.66 -7.93 -9.30
CA LYS A 48 5.63 -7.06 -9.86
C LYS A 48 4.24 -7.50 -9.39
N ILE A 49 3.39 -6.53 -9.07
CA ILE A 49 1.99 -6.76 -8.76
C ILE A 49 1.22 -6.79 -10.08
N LYS A 50 0.50 -7.85 -10.32
CA LYS A 50 -0.20 -8.06 -11.59
C LYS A 50 -1.59 -7.44 -11.58
N ASN A 51 -2.23 -7.43 -10.42
CA ASN A 51 -3.62 -7.02 -10.28
C ASN A 51 -3.72 -5.84 -9.28
N LEU A 52 -4.40 -4.78 -9.69
CA LEU A 52 -4.66 -3.62 -8.82
C LEU A 52 -5.67 -3.96 -7.71
N ASP A 53 -6.55 -4.93 -7.94
CA ASP A 53 -7.53 -5.40 -6.96
C ASP A 53 -6.89 -6.05 -5.72
N ASP A 54 -5.59 -6.40 -5.81
CA ASP A 54 -4.82 -6.92 -4.68
C ASP A 54 -4.39 -5.82 -3.69
N ILE A 55 -4.68 -4.55 -4.01
CA ILE A 55 -4.30 -3.38 -3.19
C ILE A 55 -5.56 -2.63 -2.79
N ALA A 56 -5.79 -2.52 -1.48
CA ALA A 56 -6.89 -1.73 -0.93
C ALA A 56 -6.37 -0.68 0.06
N GLY A 57 -6.95 0.52 0.02
CA GLY A 57 -6.65 1.58 0.98
C GLY A 57 -7.94 2.11 1.61
N TRP A 58 -7.85 2.60 2.85
CA TRP A 58 -8.97 3.31 3.50
C TRP A 58 -8.47 4.24 4.61
N ILE A 59 -9.23 5.30 4.85
CA ILE A 59 -9.04 6.21 5.98
C ILE A 59 -9.82 5.65 7.16
N GLY A 60 -9.11 5.38 8.26
CA GLY A 60 -9.67 4.90 9.52
C GLY A 60 -10.03 6.04 10.47
N ASN A 61 -10.35 5.68 11.70
CA ASN A 61 -10.57 6.63 12.79
C ASN A 61 -9.24 7.17 13.34
N GLU A 62 -9.28 8.29 14.07
CA GLU A 62 -8.13 8.83 14.82
C GLU A 62 -6.88 9.08 13.96
N ASN A 63 -7.07 9.55 12.73
CA ASN A 63 -6.00 9.87 11.78
C ASN A 63 -5.21 8.65 11.25
N TRP A 64 -5.75 7.45 11.37
CA TRP A 64 -5.17 6.27 10.76
C TRP A 64 -5.52 6.17 9.28
N PHE A 65 -4.54 5.80 8.49
CA PHE A 65 -4.70 5.39 7.10
C PHE A 65 -4.15 3.98 6.92
N TYR A 66 -4.88 3.12 6.26
CA TYR A 66 -4.49 1.73 6.07
C TYR A 66 -4.33 1.38 4.60
N VAL A 67 -3.33 0.54 4.34
CA VAL A 67 -3.15 -0.12 3.04
C VAL A 67 -3.08 -1.62 3.28
N THR A 68 -3.92 -2.38 2.59
CA THR A 68 -3.86 -3.84 2.58
C THR A 68 -3.34 -4.31 1.23
N LEU A 69 -2.41 -5.23 1.27
CA LEU A 69 -1.80 -5.88 0.13
C LEU A 69 -2.13 -7.38 0.22
N ASN A 70 -2.98 -7.87 -0.67
CA ASN A 70 -3.36 -9.28 -0.74
C ASN A 70 -2.29 -10.10 -1.45
N ASP A 71 -2.25 -11.40 -1.20
CA ASP A 71 -1.26 -12.35 -1.74
C ASP A 71 0.20 -11.92 -1.47
N MET A 72 0.43 -11.28 -0.31
CA MET A 72 1.74 -10.77 0.08
C MET A 72 2.14 -11.20 1.49
N LYS A 73 3.44 -11.21 1.71
CA LYS A 73 4.09 -11.42 3.01
C LYS A 73 5.01 -10.26 3.35
N LEU A 74 5.45 -10.23 4.59
CA LEU A 74 6.51 -9.32 5.00
C LEU A 74 7.88 -9.93 4.64
N SER A 75 8.76 -9.10 4.13
CA SER A 75 10.17 -9.48 3.98
C SER A 75 10.88 -9.36 5.33
N ASP A 76 11.74 -10.32 5.65
CA ASP A 76 12.61 -10.26 6.84
C ASP A 76 13.51 -9.01 6.83
N LYS A 77 13.73 -8.41 5.66
CA LYS A 77 14.53 -7.20 5.46
C LYS A 77 13.73 -5.91 5.64
N LEU A 78 12.40 -5.99 5.76
CA LEU A 78 11.56 -4.79 5.82
C LEU A 78 11.95 -3.83 6.94
N PRO A 79 12.30 -4.26 8.16
CA PRO A 79 12.72 -3.34 9.22
C PRO A 79 13.92 -2.46 8.84
N ASP A 80 14.87 -3.01 8.08
CA ASP A 80 16.10 -2.31 7.67
C ASP A 80 15.85 -1.28 6.56
N TYR A 81 14.75 -1.42 5.81
CA TYR A 81 14.39 -0.58 4.66
C TYR A 81 13.08 0.19 4.87
N THR A 82 12.67 0.39 6.12
CA THR A 82 11.50 1.18 6.46
C THR A 82 11.92 2.54 6.98
N GLU A 83 11.56 3.59 6.22
CA GLU A 83 11.81 4.96 6.60
C GLU A 83 10.50 5.75 6.60
N TYR A 84 10.13 6.27 7.74
CA TYR A 84 8.99 7.17 7.87
C TYR A 84 9.30 8.31 8.85
N GLY A 85 8.57 9.38 8.72
CA GLY A 85 8.73 10.54 9.57
C GLY A 85 7.60 11.53 9.34
N ASN A 86 7.70 12.71 9.94
CA ASN A 86 6.67 13.74 9.86
C ASN A 86 6.10 13.86 8.42
N PRO A 87 4.75 13.81 8.23
CA PRO A 87 3.68 13.86 9.24
C PRO A 87 3.23 12.49 9.80
N VAL A 88 3.90 11.38 9.47
CA VAL A 88 3.60 10.05 10.02
C VAL A 88 4.23 9.96 11.41
N GLU A 89 3.41 9.66 12.42
CA GLU A 89 3.83 9.50 13.80
C GLU A 89 4.14 8.05 14.15
N ASN A 90 3.38 7.13 13.58
CA ASN A 90 3.54 5.70 13.81
C ASN A 90 3.24 4.90 12.54
N LEU A 91 3.89 3.77 12.41
CA LEU A 91 3.66 2.76 11.38
C LEU A 91 3.45 1.41 12.06
N GLU A 92 2.29 0.83 11.85
CA GLU A 92 1.96 -0.53 12.25
C GLU A 92 1.98 -1.44 11.03
N VAL A 93 2.64 -2.58 11.17
CA VAL A 93 2.74 -3.57 10.11
C VAL A 93 2.26 -4.89 10.66
N SER A 94 1.27 -5.48 10.02
CA SER A 94 0.73 -6.77 10.41
C SER A 94 0.58 -7.71 9.23
N GLU A 95 0.83 -8.98 9.45
CA GLU A 95 0.61 -10.07 8.50
C GLU A 95 -0.57 -10.90 8.96
N ASN A 96 -1.52 -11.12 8.07
CA ASN A 96 -2.79 -11.79 8.36
C ASN A 96 -3.07 -12.85 7.29
N GLY A 97 -2.56 -14.05 7.49
CA GLY A 97 -2.63 -15.13 6.50
C GLY A 97 -1.82 -14.82 5.25
N GLU A 98 -2.50 -14.56 4.14
CA GLU A 98 -1.90 -14.24 2.84
C GLU A 98 -1.95 -12.74 2.52
N SER A 99 -2.19 -11.88 3.52
CA SER A 99 -2.24 -10.44 3.32
C SER A 99 -1.36 -9.68 4.32
N VAL A 100 -0.85 -8.54 3.88
CA VAL A 100 -0.11 -7.58 4.69
C VAL A 100 -0.95 -6.33 4.85
N GLN A 101 -1.13 -5.87 6.08
CA GLN A 101 -1.76 -4.59 6.39
C GLN A 101 -0.72 -3.62 6.95
N LEU A 102 -0.69 -2.44 6.37
CA LEU A 102 0.14 -1.32 6.80
C LEU A 102 -0.78 -0.23 7.35
N GLY A 103 -0.61 0.13 8.61
CA GLY A 103 -1.32 1.24 9.25
C GLY A 103 -0.38 2.42 9.49
N PHE A 104 -0.74 3.59 8.98
CA PHE A 104 0.00 4.83 9.15
C PHE A 104 -0.81 5.78 10.02
N LEU A 105 -0.29 6.15 11.19
CA LEU A 105 -0.87 7.18 12.05
C LEU A 105 -0.32 8.54 11.64
N PHE A 106 -1.20 9.47 11.29
CA PHE A 106 -0.83 10.82 10.91
C PHE A 106 -1.09 11.83 12.03
N LYS A 107 -0.32 12.91 12.06
CA LYS A 107 -0.53 14.04 12.99
C LYS A 107 -1.83 14.78 12.78
N LYS A 108 -2.36 14.75 11.57
CA LYS A 108 -3.56 15.48 11.16
C LYS A 108 -4.52 14.55 10.44
N PRO A 109 -5.82 14.88 10.43
CA PRO A 109 -6.80 14.15 9.66
C PRO A 109 -6.45 14.13 8.18
N MET A 110 -6.69 12.97 7.56
CA MET A 110 -6.58 12.78 6.12
C MET A 110 -7.97 12.95 5.49
N GLU A 111 -8.02 13.54 4.30
CA GLU A 111 -9.26 13.80 3.58
C GLU A 111 -9.51 12.82 2.46
N ASP A 112 -8.45 12.45 1.74
CA ASP A 112 -8.55 11.61 0.54
C ASP A 112 -7.23 10.88 0.26
N PHE A 113 -7.27 9.88 -0.61
CA PHE A 113 -6.09 9.18 -1.07
C PHE A 113 -6.27 8.65 -2.49
N GLU A 114 -5.16 8.42 -3.17
CA GLU A 114 -5.12 7.75 -4.47
C GLU A 114 -3.97 6.76 -4.55
N ILE A 115 -4.24 5.59 -5.12
CA ILE A 115 -3.24 4.51 -5.28
C ILE A 115 -2.82 4.45 -6.75
N PHE A 116 -1.53 4.60 -6.99
CA PHE A 116 -0.91 4.49 -8.31
C PHE A 116 -0.10 3.21 -8.39
N HIS A 117 -0.42 2.38 -9.35
CA HIS A 117 0.26 1.13 -9.60
C HIS A 117 0.39 0.90 -11.11
N SER A 118 1.47 0.23 -11.50
CA SER A 118 1.69 -0.22 -12.87
C SER A 118 2.06 -1.70 -12.85
N ALA A 119 1.38 -2.51 -13.66
CA ALA A 119 1.69 -3.93 -13.81
C ALA A 119 3.12 -4.22 -14.29
N ALA A 120 3.83 -3.21 -14.80
CA ALA A 120 5.23 -3.29 -15.17
C ALA A 120 6.19 -3.00 -13.99
N SER A 121 5.69 -2.46 -12.87
CA SER A 121 6.48 -1.98 -11.74
C SER A 121 6.33 -2.85 -10.51
N ARG A 122 7.35 -2.83 -9.66
CA ARG A 122 7.34 -3.36 -8.28
C ARG A 122 7.01 -2.28 -7.25
N VAL A 123 6.67 -1.08 -7.71
CA VAL A 123 6.43 0.08 -6.85
C VAL A 123 4.96 0.40 -6.86
N ILE A 124 4.40 0.53 -5.66
CA ILE A 124 3.09 1.11 -5.40
C ILE A 124 3.34 2.49 -4.81
N LEU A 125 2.66 3.48 -5.34
CA LEU A 125 2.64 4.83 -4.80
C LEU A 125 1.25 5.11 -4.26
N VAL A 126 1.18 5.62 -3.04
CA VAL A 126 -0.08 6.05 -2.43
C VAL A 126 0.06 7.51 -2.04
N GLN A 127 -0.66 8.38 -2.74
CA GLN A 127 -0.80 9.77 -2.36
C GLN A 127 -1.92 9.88 -1.35
N VAL A 128 -1.62 10.47 -0.18
CA VAL A 128 -2.61 10.75 0.85
C VAL A 128 -2.64 12.25 1.08
N TRP A 129 -3.82 12.87 1.05
CA TRP A 129 -4.00 14.31 1.24
C TRP A 129 -4.45 14.63 2.65
N GLU A 130 -3.81 15.64 3.25
CA GLU A 130 -4.24 16.21 4.53
C GLU A 130 -5.55 16.95 4.36
N SER A 131 -6.43 16.86 5.37
CA SER A 131 -7.65 17.67 5.43
C SER A 131 -7.30 19.15 5.51
N ILE A 132 -7.90 19.94 4.65
CA ILE A 132 -7.74 21.38 4.65
C ILE A 132 -8.65 21.96 5.75
N ASP A 133 -8.09 22.82 6.60
CA ASP A 133 -8.85 23.57 7.61
C ASP A 133 -10.06 24.26 6.97
N ASP A 134 -11.22 24.15 7.60
CA ASP A 134 -12.48 24.73 7.11
C ASP A 134 -12.38 26.23 6.83
N THR A 135 -11.54 26.93 7.57
CA THR A 135 -11.25 28.37 7.36
C THR A 135 -10.57 28.60 5.99
N ILE A 136 -9.62 27.74 5.64
CA ILE A 136 -8.91 27.81 4.35
C ILE A 136 -9.86 27.40 3.23
N ARG A 137 -10.62 26.33 3.42
CA ARG A 137 -11.64 25.84 2.47
C ARG A 137 -12.67 26.93 2.15
N THR A 138 -13.15 27.64 3.16
CA THR A 138 -14.09 28.75 3.01
C THR A 138 -13.47 29.92 2.24
N LYS A 139 -12.20 30.27 2.52
CA LYS A 139 -11.48 31.32 1.78
C LYS A 139 -11.30 30.97 0.30
N LEU A 140 -10.91 29.72 0.01
CA LEU A 140 -10.75 29.24 -1.36
C LEU A 140 -12.08 29.31 -2.13
N LYS A 141 -13.16 28.81 -1.55
CA LYS A 141 -14.50 28.85 -2.14
C LYS A 141 -14.97 30.27 -2.42
N ASN A 142 -14.73 31.20 -1.49
CA ASN A 142 -15.08 32.60 -1.67
C ASN A 142 -14.23 33.27 -2.77
N SER A 143 -12.95 32.93 -2.90
CA SER A 143 -12.09 33.45 -3.98
C SER A 143 -12.49 32.95 -5.36
N GLU A 144 -12.93 31.71 -5.48
CA GLU A 144 -13.46 31.16 -6.75
C GLU A 144 -14.75 31.84 -7.17
N ILE A 145 -15.67 32.10 -6.23
CA ILE A 145 -16.93 32.83 -6.48
C ILE A 145 -16.62 34.25 -6.96
N GLN A 146 -15.64 34.93 -6.35
CA GLN A 146 -15.26 36.29 -6.78
C GLN A 146 -14.62 36.31 -8.17
N ASN A 147 -13.81 35.31 -8.52
CA ASN A 147 -13.21 35.22 -9.85
C ASN A 147 -14.25 34.91 -10.93
N ASN A 148 -15.20 34.04 -10.65
CA ASN A 148 -16.30 33.75 -11.60
C ASN A 148 -17.23 34.95 -11.83
N ASN A 149 -17.41 35.81 -10.84
CA ASN A 149 -18.22 37.04 -11.00
C ASN A 149 -17.49 38.20 -11.70
N ARG A 150 -16.20 38.07 -12.02
CA ARG A 150 -15.42 39.07 -12.77
C ARG A 150 -15.34 38.78 -14.27
N VAL A 151 -15.93 37.71 -14.75
CA VAL A 151 -15.89 37.27 -16.16
C VAL A 151 -17.16 37.65 -16.92
N PHE A 152 -18.01 38.55 -16.40
CA PHE A 152 -19.16 39.11 -17.08
C PHE A 152 -19.07 40.62 -17.18
#